data_e4eecea40b6eb9dbc6326f160367a11e
#
_entry.id   e4eecea40b6eb9dbc6326f160367a11e
#
_cell.length_a   1.000
_cell.length_b   1.000
_cell.length_c   1.000
_cell.angle_alpha   90.00
_cell.angle_beta   90.00
_cell.angle_gamma   90.00
#
_symmetry.space_group_name_H-M   'P 1'
#
loop_
_entity.id
_entity.type
_entity.pdbx_description
1 polymer ?
#
loop_
_entity_poly.entity_id
_entity_poly.type
_entity_poly.pdbx_seq_one_letter_code
_entity_poly.pdbx_strand_id
1 'polypeptide(L)'
;MDNRWPPYPALSAKHVEGARLFANRRDQIIGLGLPAGGKVAEIGVWRAAFSKVLVEALKPRQFLAFDIFTGHLETDWNGQTGHELFDGLMHRQFYEREMAPWRDIVTIVEGSSLETLKSHTDRSFDLVYIDGNHAYDFVRSDAAIATQMVKDSGVLVFNDYMLIDHNHANYGIVPVVNDMVVNQGWRVVGYALDHGLYCDIALQRADAVQRPRAAPTLLGRLRAALGG
;
A
#
# COMPACT_ATOMS: atom_id res chain seq x y z
N MET A 1 17.61 -14.67 -23.27
CA MET A 1 16.86 -14.51 -22.01
C MET A 1 16.28 -13.12 -22.03
N ASP A 2 14.99 -13.03 -22.01
CA ASP A 2 14.28 -11.75 -22.03
C ASP A 2 14.43 -11.12 -20.64
N ASN A 3 15.37 -10.18 -20.49
CA ASN A 3 15.61 -9.49 -19.21
C ASN A 3 14.52 -8.43 -19.01
N ARG A 4 13.39 -8.85 -18.49
CA ARG A 4 12.20 -8.02 -18.26
C ARG A 4 12.39 -6.99 -17.14
N TRP A 5 13.42 -7.13 -16.36
CA TRP A 5 13.91 -6.18 -15.34
C TRP A 5 15.43 -6.28 -15.20
N PRO A 6 16.11 -5.23 -14.72
CA PRO A 6 17.55 -5.28 -14.45
C PRO A 6 17.86 -6.34 -13.37
N PRO A 7 19.11 -6.81 -13.27
CA PRO A 7 19.55 -7.64 -12.16
C PRO A 7 19.19 -6.99 -10.82
N TYR A 8 18.61 -7.75 -9.91
CA TYR A 8 18.20 -7.28 -8.58
C TYR A 8 18.75 -8.21 -7.48
N PRO A 9 18.99 -7.68 -6.26
CA PRO A 9 19.54 -8.49 -5.18
C PRO A 9 18.50 -9.45 -4.60
N ALA A 10 18.98 -10.57 -4.06
CA ALA A 10 18.13 -11.46 -3.26
C ALA A 10 18.07 -10.97 -1.81
N LEU A 11 16.91 -11.13 -1.16
CA LEU A 11 16.81 -10.96 0.28
C LEU A 11 17.56 -12.09 1.01
N SER A 12 18.09 -11.79 2.18
CA SER A 12 18.71 -12.75 3.10
C SER A 12 18.05 -12.69 4.47
N ALA A 13 18.37 -13.62 5.37
CA ALA A 13 17.78 -13.70 6.71
C ALA A 13 17.81 -12.36 7.48
N LYS A 14 18.91 -11.59 7.38
CA LYS A 14 19.04 -10.28 8.05
C LYS A 14 18.02 -9.25 7.58
N HIS A 15 17.53 -9.35 6.35
CA HIS A 15 16.59 -8.39 5.77
C HIS A 15 15.15 -8.60 6.24
N VAL A 16 14.85 -9.81 6.73
CA VAL A 16 13.54 -10.21 7.24
C VAL A 16 13.54 -10.49 8.74
N GLU A 17 14.66 -10.23 9.42
CA GLU A 17 14.76 -10.42 10.86
C GLU A 17 13.75 -9.54 11.61
N GLY A 18 12.92 -10.16 12.45
CA GLY A 18 11.84 -9.49 13.18
C GLY A 18 10.61 -9.12 12.34
N ALA A 19 10.58 -9.48 11.05
CA ALA A 19 9.38 -9.33 10.24
C ALA A 19 8.29 -10.29 10.73
N ARG A 20 7.03 -9.83 10.65
CA ARG A 20 5.86 -10.62 11.07
C ARG A 20 5.17 -11.24 9.87
N LEU A 21 4.74 -12.48 10.01
CA LEU A 21 3.90 -13.16 9.03
C LEU A 21 2.42 -13.00 9.44
N PHE A 22 1.57 -12.66 8.47
CA PHE A 22 0.13 -12.48 8.64
C PHE A 22 -0.64 -13.42 7.73
N ALA A 23 -1.80 -13.87 8.21
CA ALA A 23 -2.64 -14.81 7.47
C ALA A 23 -3.31 -14.18 6.24
N ASN A 24 -3.51 -12.84 6.24
CA ASN A 24 -4.09 -12.08 5.14
C ASN A 24 -3.69 -10.60 5.21
N ARG A 25 -4.00 -9.84 4.16
CA ARG A 25 -3.71 -8.41 4.03
C ARG A 25 -4.35 -7.56 5.13
N ARG A 26 -5.61 -7.84 5.50
CA ARG A 26 -6.30 -7.09 6.56
C ARG A 26 -5.60 -7.26 7.91
N ASP A 27 -5.23 -8.48 8.26
CA ASP A 27 -4.51 -8.77 9.51
C ASP A 27 -3.13 -8.10 9.51
N GLN A 28 -2.47 -7.99 8.35
CA GLN A 28 -1.23 -7.22 8.23
C GLN A 28 -1.47 -5.75 8.57
N ILE A 29 -2.44 -5.09 7.94
CA ILE A 29 -2.73 -3.67 8.17
C ILE A 29 -3.02 -3.39 9.65
N ILE A 30 -3.83 -4.23 10.30
CA ILE A 30 -4.11 -4.12 11.74
C ILE A 30 -2.84 -4.38 12.56
N GLY A 31 -2.13 -5.44 12.22
CA GLY A 31 -0.94 -5.88 12.93
C GLY A 31 0.25 -4.93 12.84
N LEU A 32 0.38 -4.14 11.78
CA LEU A 32 1.41 -3.10 11.68
C LEU A 32 1.32 -2.10 12.83
N GLY A 33 0.16 -2.00 13.48
CA GLY A 33 -0.04 -1.19 14.68
C GLY A 33 0.17 0.29 14.43
N LEU A 34 -0.22 0.78 13.28
CA LEU A 34 -0.19 2.21 12.96
C LEU A 34 -1.19 2.98 13.84
N PRO A 35 -0.91 4.25 14.16
CA PRO A 35 -1.81 5.03 14.99
C PRO A 35 -3.14 5.30 14.25
N ALA A 36 -4.26 5.20 14.95
CA ALA A 36 -5.53 5.69 14.42
C ALA A 36 -5.48 7.22 14.19
N GLY A 37 -6.27 7.72 13.23
CA GLY A 37 -6.27 9.14 12.89
C GLY A 37 -5.05 9.58 12.07
N GLY A 38 -4.29 8.66 11.50
CA GLY A 38 -3.20 8.94 10.60
C GLY A 38 -3.64 9.47 9.24
N LYS A 39 -2.66 9.75 8.37
CA LYS A 39 -2.87 10.05 6.94
C LYS A 39 -2.47 8.82 6.14
N VAL A 40 -3.35 8.34 5.28
CA VAL A 40 -3.18 7.11 4.50
C VAL A 40 -3.33 7.43 3.02
N ALA A 41 -2.54 6.78 2.18
CA ALA A 41 -2.68 6.81 0.73
C ALA A 41 -2.79 5.39 0.17
N GLU A 42 -3.60 5.24 -0.87
CA GLU A 42 -3.67 4.06 -1.72
C GLU A 42 -3.42 4.47 -3.17
N ILE A 43 -2.47 3.80 -3.83
CA ILE A 43 -2.11 4.02 -5.23
C ILE A 43 -2.61 2.82 -6.02
N GLY A 44 -3.64 3.05 -6.86
CA GLY A 44 -4.45 1.99 -7.46
C GLY A 44 -5.55 1.55 -6.51
N VAL A 45 -6.80 1.96 -6.79
CA VAL A 45 -7.90 1.72 -5.85
C VAL A 45 -8.96 0.77 -6.40
N TRP A 46 -8.90 0.50 -7.70
CA TRP A 46 -9.80 -0.40 -8.40
C TRP A 46 -11.27 -0.24 -7.93
N ARG A 47 -11.91 -1.30 -7.47
CA ARG A 47 -13.31 -1.32 -7.01
C ARG A 47 -13.50 -0.97 -5.54
N ALA A 48 -12.58 -0.25 -4.92
CA ALA A 48 -12.61 0.19 -3.52
C ALA A 48 -12.59 -0.95 -2.47
N ALA A 49 -12.39 -2.19 -2.86
CA ALA A 49 -12.48 -3.31 -1.93
C ALA A 49 -11.44 -3.18 -0.80
N PHE A 50 -10.19 -2.86 -1.17
CA PHE A 50 -9.13 -2.71 -0.18
C PHE A 50 -9.12 -1.31 0.47
N SER A 51 -9.54 -0.27 -0.24
CA SER A 51 -9.79 1.07 0.34
C SER A 51 -10.67 0.99 1.59
N LYS A 52 -11.77 0.20 1.54
CA LYS A 52 -12.66 -0.01 2.69
C LYS A 52 -11.93 -0.68 3.85
N VAL A 53 -11.11 -1.69 3.58
CA VAL A 53 -10.29 -2.36 4.61
C VAL A 53 -9.37 -1.35 5.29
N LEU A 54 -8.70 -0.50 4.51
CA LEU A 54 -7.76 0.51 5.02
C LEU A 54 -8.46 1.54 5.91
N VAL A 55 -9.61 2.08 5.48
CA VAL A 55 -10.32 3.11 6.27
C VAL A 55 -10.97 2.53 7.52
N GLU A 56 -11.50 1.30 7.48
CA GLU A 56 -12.06 0.61 8.64
C GLU A 56 -11.02 0.22 9.68
N ALA A 57 -9.89 -0.32 9.21
CA ALA A 57 -8.83 -0.80 10.10
C ALA A 57 -8.04 0.34 10.76
N LEU A 58 -7.71 1.37 9.99
CA LEU A 58 -6.82 2.45 10.41
C LEU A 58 -7.55 3.69 10.93
N LYS A 59 -8.84 3.86 10.58
CA LYS A 59 -9.65 5.03 10.92
C LYS A 59 -8.88 6.34 10.67
N PRO A 60 -8.39 6.57 9.46
CA PRO A 60 -7.55 7.71 9.14
C PRO A 60 -8.34 9.03 9.28
N ARG A 61 -7.66 10.12 9.61
CA ARG A 61 -8.26 11.47 9.50
C ARG A 61 -8.31 11.97 8.06
N GLN A 62 -7.46 11.40 7.19
CA GLN A 62 -7.40 11.69 5.76
C GLN A 62 -6.95 10.46 5.00
N PHE A 63 -7.67 10.14 3.94
CA PHE A 63 -7.37 9.05 3.01
C PHE A 63 -7.29 9.61 1.59
N LEU A 64 -6.17 9.42 0.90
CA LEU A 64 -5.98 9.83 -0.48
C LEU A 64 -6.01 8.60 -1.39
N ALA A 65 -6.93 8.62 -2.33
CA ALA A 65 -7.16 7.57 -3.32
C ALA A 65 -6.61 8.03 -4.67
N PHE A 66 -5.49 7.45 -5.09
CA PHE A 66 -4.84 7.75 -6.37
C PHE A 66 -5.17 6.67 -7.39
N ASP A 67 -5.78 7.04 -8.51
CA ASP A 67 -6.05 6.11 -9.60
C ASP A 67 -6.23 6.89 -10.92
N ILE A 68 -6.01 6.24 -12.04
CA ILE A 68 -6.30 6.78 -13.36
C ILE A 68 -7.80 6.73 -13.69
N PHE A 69 -8.57 5.94 -12.97
CA PHE A 69 -10.02 5.75 -13.08
C PHE A 69 -10.50 5.34 -14.49
N THR A 70 -9.75 4.53 -15.20
CA THR A 70 -10.08 4.05 -16.55
C THR A 70 -10.64 2.64 -16.59
N GLY A 71 -10.78 1.94 -15.45
CA GLY A 71 -11.19 0.54 -15.40
C GLY A 71 -12.53 0.24 -16.09
N HIS A 72 -13.45 1.23 -16.17
CA HIS A 72 -14.70 1.08 -16.90
C HIS A 72 -14.53 0.93 -18.44
N LEU A 73 -13.32 1.18 -18.95
CA LEU A 73 -12.96 0.99 -20.35
C LEU A 73 -12.41 -0.41 -20.64
N GLU A 74 -12.23 -1.24 -19.60
CA GLU A 74 -11.76 -2.61 -19.79
C GLU A 74 -12.74 -3.42 -20.65
N THR A 75 -12.20 -4.07 -21.66
CA THR A 75 -12.99 -4.86 -22.60
C THR A 75 -13.11 -6.31 -22.18
N ASP A 76 -12.14 -6.81 -21.45
CA ASP A 76 -12.12 -8.17 -20.88
C ASP A 76 -11.19 -8.21 -19.65
N TRP A 77 -11.77 -8.32 -18.47
CA TRP A 77 -11.06 -8.59 -17.22
C TRP A 77 -11.59 -9.89 -16.64
N ASN A 78 -10.88 -10.99 -16.89
CA ASN A 78 -11.31 -12.33 -16.45
C ASN A 78 -12.73 -12.70 -16.90
N GLY A 79 -13.09 -12.38 -18.13
CA GLY A 79 -14.39 -12.67 -18.71
C GLY A 79 -15.47 -11.64 -18.41
N GLN A 80 -15.14 -10.50 -17.80
CA GLN A 80 -16.07 -9.40 -17.54
C GLN A 80 -15.61 -8.11 -18.22
N THR A 81 -16.56 -7.36 -18.74
CA THR A 81 -16.32 -6.00 -19.27
C THR A 81 -16.23 -4.98 -18.13
N GLY A 82 -15.60 -3.84 -18.38
CA GLY A 82 -15.59 -2.72 -17.44
C GLY A 82 -17.00 -2.25 -17.06
N HIS A 83 -17.96 -2.30 -18.00
CA HIS A 83 -19.36 -1.99 -17.72
C HIS A 83 -19.97 -2.93 -16.66
N GLU A 84 -19.71 -4.23 -16.75
CA GLU A 84 -20.19 -5.22 -15.76
C GLU A 84 -19.45 -5.07 -14.43
N LEU A 85 -18.14 -4.87 -14.46
CA LEU A 85 -17.32 -4.69 -13.27
C LEU A 85 -17.73 -3.46 -12.45
N PHE A 86 -18.16 -2.39 -13.10
CA PHE A 86 -18.48 -1.12 -12.44
C PHE A 86 -20.02 -0.82 -12.45
N ASP A 87 -20.86 -1.84 -12.57
CA ASP A 87 -22.34 -1.73 -12.52
C ASP A 87 -22.89 -0.67 -13.48
N GLY A 88 -22.29 -0.54 -14.66
CA GLY A 88 -22.68 0.45 -15.67
C GLY A 88 -22.23 1.89 -15.37
N LEU A 89 -21.51 2.13 -14.30
CA LEU A 89 -20.98 3.44 -13.93
C LEU A 89 -19.59 3.68 -14.54
N MET A 90 -19.19 4.94 -14.62
CA MET A 90 -17.78 5.30 -14.78
C MET A 90 -17.00 4.83 -13.53
N HIS A 91 -15.77 4.38 -13.70
CA HIS A 91 -14.96 3.83 -12.60
C HIS A 91 -14.90 4.80 -11.39
N ARG A 92 -14.69 6.09 -11.62
CA ARG A 92 -14.69 7.10 -10.58
C ARG A 92 -16.06 7.21 -9.85
N GLN A 93 -17.16 7.20 -10.59
CA GLN A 93 -18.50 7.26 -10.00
C GLN A 93 -18.80 6.03 -9.14
N PHE A 94 -18.36 4.85 -9.60
CA PHE A 94 -18.44 3.62 -8.83
C PHE A 94 -17.66 3.77 -7.52
N TYR A 95 -16.41 4.24 -7.58
CA TYR A 95 -15.57 4.43 -6.40
C TYR A 95 -16.19 5.44 -5.41
N GLU A 96 -16.70 6.56 -5.90
CA GLU A 96 -17.39 7.57 -5.09
C GLU A 96 -18.62 6.97 -4.37
N ARG A 97 -19.40 6.13 -5.07
CA ARG A 97 -20.52 5.39 -4.48
C ARG A 97 -20.06 4.45 -3.36
N GLU A 98 -19.05 3.66 -3.64
CA GLU A 98 -18.55 2.65 -2.70
C GLU A 98 -17.91 3.29 -1.45
N MET A 99 -17.28 4.44 -1.60
CA MET A 99 -16.63 5.17 -0.51
C MET A 99 -17.51 6.26 0.11
N ALA A 100 -18.78 6.36 -0.28
CA ALA A 100 -19.72 7.38 0.23
C ALA A 100 -19.82 7.48 1.77
N PRO A 101 -19.76 6.37 2.55
CA PRO A 101 -19.74 6.46 4.01
C PRO A 101 -18.54 7.21 4.60
N TRP A 102 -17.44 7.33 3.86
CA TRP A 102 -16.18 7.98 4.30
C TRP A 102 -15.85 9.22 3.49
N ARG A 103 -16.78 9.78 2.73
CA ARG A 103 -16.57 10.93 1.84
C ARG A 103 -15.91 12.13 2.49
N ASP A 104 -16.12 12.33 3.81
CA ASP A 104 -15.58 13.48 4.54
C ASP A 104 -14.06 13.36 4.80
N ILE A 105 -13.50 12.16 4.70
CA ILE A 105 -12.07 11.89 4.90
C ILE A 105 -11.36 11.44 3.63
N VAL A 106 -12.12 11.03 2.59
CA VAL A 106 -11.57 10.53 1.32
C VAL A 106 -11.38 11.67 0.34
N THR A 107 -10.17 11.78 -0.19
CA THR A 107 -9.84 12.68 -1.31
C THR A 107 -9.46 11.81 -2.51
N ILE A 108 -10.20 11.94 -3.60
CA ILE A 108 -9.92 11.25 -4.86
C ILE A 108 -8.96 12.10 -5.68
N VAL A 109 -7.84 11.50 -6.08
CA VAL A 109 -6.83 12.14 -6.93
C VAL A 109 -6.74 11.34 -8.23
N GLU A 110 -7.49 11.82 -9.23
CA GLU A 110 -7.57 11.18 -10.55
C GLU A 110 -6.40 11.59 -11.44
N GLY A 111 -5.76 10.61 -12.05
CA GLY A 111 -4.69 10.79 -13.02
C GLY A 111 -3.56 9.79 -12.85
N SER A 112 -2.56 9.91 -13.73
CA SER A 112 -1.36 9.07 -13.66
C SER A 112 -0.61 9.30 -12.34
N SER A 113 -0.24 8.22 -11.66
CA SER A 113 0.58 8.26 -10.43
C SER A 113 1.89 9.03 -10.66
N LEU A 114 2.50 8.90 -11.83
CA LEU A 114 3.74 9.59 -12.21
C LEU A 114 3.64 11.13 -12.12
N GLU A 115 2.43 11.68 -12.18
CA GLU A 115 2.18 13.12 -12.09
C GLU A 115 1.54 13.50 -10.76
N THR A 116 0.50 12.78 -10.37
CA THR A 116 -0.32 13.14 -9.21
C THR A 116 0.40 12.99 -7.87
N LEU A 117 1.27 11.99 -7.72
CA LEU A 117 2.01 11.77 -6.48
C LEU A 117 3.02 12.88 -6.16
N LYS A 118 3.56 13.56 -7.18
CA LYS A 118 4.62 14.57 -7.02
C LYS A 118 4.24 15.73 -6.10
N SER A 119 2.97 16.05 -6.00
CA SER A 119 2.46 17.13 -5.13
C SER A 119 2.29 16.71 -3.65
N HIS A 120 2.61 15.47 -3.29
CA HIS A 120 2.39 14.91 -1.96
C HIS A 120 3.67 14.40 -1.29
N THR A 121 4.84 14.95 -1.62
CA THR A 121 6.17 14.52 -1.14
C THR A 121 6.59 15.19 0.19
N ASP A 122 5.65 15.48 1.06
CA ASP A 122 5.83 16.22 2.32
C ASP A 122 6.08 15.34 3.55
N ARG A 123 6.33 14.04 3.36
CA ARG A 123 6.55 13.05 4.43
C ARG A 123 5.45 13.05 5.49
N SER A 124 4.21 13.18 5.08
CA SER A 124 3.06 13.31 6.00
C SER A 124 2.26 12.02 6.19
N PHE A 125 2.46 11.00 5.36
CA PHE A 125 1.68 9.78 5.39
C PHE A 125 2.20 8.77 6.42
N ASP A 126 1.29 8.17 7.16
CA ASP A 126 1.58 7.06 8.08
C ASP A 126 1.64 5.72 7.34
N LEU A 127 0.85 5.58 6.28
CA LEU A 127 0.85 4.44 5.36
C LEU A 127 0.71 4.92 3.92
N VAL A 128 1.48 4.33 3.02
CA VAL A 128 1.23 4.35 1.57
C VAL A 128 1.11 2.91 1.09
N TYR A 129 -0.05 2.55 0.58
CA TYR A 129 -0.33 1.24 -0.01
C TYR A 129 -0.22 1.35 -1.53
N ILE A 130 0.59 0.50 -2.15
CA ILE A 130 0.96 0.56 -3.57
C ILE A 130 0.38 -0.67 -4.26
N ASP A 131 -0.65 -0.47 -5.06
CA ASP A 131 -1.42 -1.49 -5.79
C ASP A 131 -1.82 -0.97 -7.19
N GLY A 132 -0.90 -0.23 -7.82
CA GLY A 132 -1.11 0.35 -9.14
C GLY A 132 -0.67 -0.59 -10.27
N ASN A 133 -0.04 -0.05 -11.31
CA ASN A 133 0.51 -0.85 -12.39
C ASN A 133 1.73 -1.64 -11.94
N HIS A 134 1.70 -2.97 -12.08
CA HIS A 134 2.74 -3.88 -11.58
C HIS A 134 3.96 -4.01 -12.50
N ALA A 135 4.00 -3.35 -13.67
CA ALA A 135 5.19 -3.35 -14.51
C ALA A 135 6.35 -2.61 -13.83
N TYR A 136 7.58 -3.11 -14.01
CA TYR A 136 8.78 -2.67 -13.29
C TYR A 136 8.98 -1.14 -13.25
N ASP A 137 8.86 -0.46 -14.39
CA ASP A 137 9.10 0.98 -14.45
C ASP A 137 8.05 1.80 -13.69
N PHE A 138 6.80 1.35 -13.66
CA PHE A 138 5.73 1.98 -12.88
C PHE A 138 5.95 1.76 -11.38
N VAL A 139 6.15 0.51 -10.96
CA VAL A 139 6.42 0.19 -9.55
C VAL A 139 7.64 0.95 -9.03
N ARG A 140 8.72 1.02 -9.82
CA ARG A 140 9.93 1.76 -9.46
C ARG A 140 9.66 3.25 -9.27
N SER A 141 8.87 3.84 -10.15
CA SER A 141 8.54 5.26 -10.11
C SER A 141 7.62 5.58 -8.92
N ASP A 142 6.57 4.78 -8.73
CA ASP A 142 5.65 4.93 -7.61
C ASP A 142 6.37 4.76 -6.27
N ALA A 143 7.23 3.74 -6.14
CA ALA A 143 8.04 3.52 -4.97
C ALA A 143 8.97 4.70 -4.66
N ALA A 144 9.66 5.24 -5.68
CA ALA A 144 10.57 6.37 -5.51
C ALA A 144 9.85 7.62 -4.96
N ILE A 145 8.62 7.90 -5.42
CA ILE A 145 7.83 9.01 -4.92
C ILE A 145 7.24 8.67 -3.56
N ALA A 146 6.69 7.46 -3.36
CA ALA A 146 6.11 7.02 -2.10
C ALA A 146 7.11 7.09 -0.93
N THR A 147 8.42 6.87 -1.19
CA THR A 147 9.49 7.06 -0.19
C THR A 147 9.60 8.50 0.32
N GLN A 148 9.11 9.48 -0.44
CA GLN A 148 9.08 10.90 -0.08
C GLN A 148 7.74 11.30 0.53
N MET A 149 6.67 10.54 0.29
CA MET A 149 5.35 10.76 0.87
C MET A 149 5.27 10.26 2.31
N VAL A 150 5.85 9.09 2.57
CA VAL A 150 5.75 8.40 3.86
C VAL A 150 6.67 9.03 4.91
N LYS A 151 6.17 9.14 6.15
CA LYS A 151 6.96 9.56 7.31
C LYS A 151 8.15 8.63 7.56
N ASP A 152 9.16 9.08 8.28
CA ASP A 152 10.28 8.21 8.69
C ASP A 152 9.80 7.00 9.52
N SER A 153 8.78 7.18 10.35
CA SER A 153 8.14 6.11 11.13
C SER A 153 6.98 5.42 10.42
N GLY A 154 6.64 5.85 9.21
CA GLY A 154 5.53 5.30 8.43
C GLY A 154 5.90 4.00 7.72
N VAL A 155 4.95 3.42 7.02
CA VAL A 155 5.07 2.14 6.36
C VAL A 155 4.68 2.25 4.89
N LEU A 156 5.46 1.63 4.01
CA LEU A 156 5.09 1.32 2.64
C LEU A 156 4.61 -0.11 2.58
N VAL A 157 3.48 -0.36 1.94
CA VAL A 157 3.01 -1.71 1.65
C VAL A 157 2.90 -1.87 0.14
N PHE A 158 3.49 -2.91 -0.37
CA PHE A 158 3.41 -3.29 -1.77
C PHE A 158 2.50 -4.50 -1.90
N ASN A 159 1.46 -4.36 -2.71
CA ASN A 159 0.61 -5.46 -3.11
C ASN A 159 1.36 -6.37 -4.08
N ASP A 160 0.97 -7.63 -4.11
CA ASP A 160 1.42 -8.64 -5.07
C ASP A 160 2.95 -8.78 -5.18
N TYR A 161 3.62 -9.01 -4.03
CA TYR A 161 5.06 -9.28 -4.00
C TYR A 161 5.38 -10.62 -4.66
N MET A 162 5.30 -10.63 -5.98
CA MET A 162 5.60 -11.78 -6.84
C MET A 162 6.30 -11.35 -8.13
N LEU A 163 6.83 -12.30 -8.88
CA LEU A 163 7.50 -12.07 -10.17
C LEU A 163 6.59 -12.28 -11.37
N ILE A 164 5.65 -13.21 -11.25
CA ILE A 164 4.78 -13.64 -12.34
C ILE A 164 3.43 -13.97 -11.74
N ASP A 165 2.36 -13.44 -12.30
CA ASP A 165 1.00 -13.77 -11.92
C ASP A 165 0.51 -15.08 -12.57
N HIS A 166 -0.72 -15.48 -12.26
CA HIS A 166 -1.35 -16.68 -12.81
C HIS A 166 -1.62 -16.60 -14.33
N ASN A 167 -1.63 -15.40 -14.92
CA ASN A 167 -1.75 -15.16 -16.36
C ASN A 167 -0.38 -15.04 -17.05
N HIS A 168 0.71 -15.33 -16.36
CA HIS A 168 2.08 -15.18 -16.83
C HIS A 168 2.50 -13.73 -17.13
N ALA A 169 1.78 -12.74 -16.61
CA ALA A 169 2.22 -11.35 -16.64
C ALA A 169 3.39 -11.12 -15.68
N ASN A 170 4.34 -10.28 -16.08
CA ASN A 170 5.54 -10.02 -15.30
C ASN A 170 5.34 -8.86 -14.37
N TYR A 171 5.65 -9.08 -13.10
CA TYR A 171 5.55 -8.11 -12.03
C TYR A 171 6.91 -7.59 -11.61
N GLY A 172 7.04 -6.27 -11.52
CA GLY A 172 8.26 -5.57 -11.09
C GLY A 172 8.40 -5.38 -9.59
N ILE A 173 7.45 -5.88 -8.78
CA ILE A 173 7.42 -5.62 -7.34
C ILE A 173 8.63 -6.22 -6.63
N VAL A 174 8.95 -7.49 -6.87
CA VAL A 174 10.08 -8.17 -6.22
C VAL A 174 11.41 -7.47 -6.53
N PRO A 175 11.76 -7.13 -7.79
CA PRO A 175 12.98 -6.40 -8.09
C PRO A 175 13.09 -5.06 -7.37
N VAL A 176 12.01 -4.27 -7.36
CA VAL A 176 12.00 -2.93 -6.73
C VAL A 176 12.11 -3.04 -5.22
N VAL A 177 11.29 -3.88 -4.59
CA VAL A 177 11.29 -4.06 -3.13
C VAL A 177 12.63 -4.60 -2.64
N ASN A 178 13.21 -5.58 -3.34
CA ASN A 178 14.49 -6.14 -2.95
C ASN A 178 15.62 -5.09 -3.03
N ASP A 179 15.62 -4.25 -4.06
CA ASP A 179 16.57 -3.16 -4.18
C ASP A 179 16.40 -2.14 -3.06
N MET A 180 15.17 -1.76 -2.72
CA MET A 180 14.88 -0.87 -1.59
C MET A 180 15.42 -1.43 -0.26
N VAL A 181 15.23 -2.72 -0.01
CA VAL A 181 15.65 -3.36 1.23
C VAL A 181 17.17 -3.53 1.30
N VAL A 182 17.81 -3.96 0.21
CA VAL A 182 19.23 -4.29 0.22
C VAL A 182 20.11 -3.03 0.09
N ASN A 183 19.68 -2.05 -0.72
CA ASN A 183 20.52 -0.93 -1.14
C ASN A 183 20.05 0.44 -0.64
N GLN A 184 18.76 0.59 -0.22
CA GLN A 184 18.17 1.90 0.05
C GLN A 184 17.76 2.12 1.51
N GLY A 185 18.18 1.26 2.45
CA GLY A 185 17.96 1.43 3.88
C GLY A 185 16.54 1.16 4.35
N TRP A 186 15.80 0.30 3.63
CA TRP A 186 14.52 -0.22 4.07
C TRP A 186 14.68 -1.62 4.67
N ARG A 187 13.71 -2.04 5.47
CA ARG A 187 13.62 -3.41 6.00
C ARG A 187 12.20 -3.93 5.92
N VAL A 188 12.07 -5.22 5.80
CA VAL A 188 10.77 -5.89 5.86
C VAL A 188 10.28 -5.90 7.31
N VAL A 189 9.05 -5.45 7.53
CA VAL A 189 8.39 -5.47 8.85
C VAL A 189 7.17 -6.38 8.88
N GLY A 190 6.63 -6.75 7.72
CA GLY A 190 5.50 -7.64 7.61
C GLY A 190 5.40 -8.29 6.25
N TYR A 191 4.85 -9.48 6.22
CA TYR A 191 4.51 -10.22 5.03
C TYR A 191 3.13 -10.85 5.24
N ALA A 192 2.20 -10.60 4.34
CA ALA A 192 0.87 -11.17 4.38
C ALA A 192 0.71 -12.22 3.30
N LEU A 193 0.22 -13.37 3.69
CA LEU A 193 -0.36 -14.32 2.76
C LEU A 193 -1.69 -13.78 2.29
N ASP A 194 -2.04 -14.03 1.04
CA ASP A 194 -3.42 -13.89 0.58
C ASP A 194 -3.85 -15.21 -0.04
N HIS A 195 -5.15 -15.44 -0.14
CA HIS A 195 -5.63 -16.69 -0.70
C HIS A 195 -5.21 -16.79 -2.17
N GLY A 196 -4.71 -17.94 -2.56
CA GLY A 196 -4.14 -18.17 -3.88
C GLY A 196 -2.63 -17.95 -3.92
N LEU A 197 -2.16 -17.13 -4.85
CA LEU A 197 -0.74 -16.91 -5.11
C LEU A 197 -0.24 -15.53 -4.66
N TYR A 198 -1.15 -14.65 -4.23
CA TYR A 198 -0.86 -13.25 -3.97
C TYR A 198 -0.35 -13.04 -2.55
N CYS A 199 0.46 -12.02 -2.36
CA CYS A 199 1.02 -11.69 -1.05
C CYS A 199 1.46 -10.25 -1.01
N ASP A 200 1.33 -9.63 0.16
CA ASP A 200 1.76 -8.25 0.39
C ASP A 200 3.02 -8.20 1.22
N ILE A 201 3.87 -7.23 0.95
CA ILE A 201 5.07 -6.98 1.74
C ILE A 201 5.08 -5.56 2.30
N ALA A 202 5.33 -5.43 3.60
CA ALA A 202 5.39 -4.16 4.30
C ALA A 202 6.83 -3.77 4.63
N LEU A 203 7.20 -2.55 4.29
CA LEU A 203 8.52 -1.99 4.51
C LEU A 203 8.47 -0.78 5.44
N GLN A 204 9.51 -0.64 6.26
CA GLN A 204 9.76 0.53 7.08
C GLN A 204 11.24 0.93 6.96
N ARG A 205 11.57 2.19 7.22
CA ARG A 205 12.97 2.61 7.24
C ARG A 205 13.74 1.88 8.32
N ALA A 206 14.95 1.44 8.03
CA ALA A 206 15.74 0.60 8.93
C ALA A 206 16.09 1.34 10.23
N ASP A 207 16.36 2.64 10.18
CA ASP A 207 16.64 3.49 11.33
C ASP A 207 15.42 3.76 12.20
N ALA A 208 14.23 3.80 11.63
CA ALA A 208 12.98 3.99 12.37
C ALA A 208 12.65 2.80 13.28
N VAL A 209 13.00 1.58 12.85
CA VAL A 209 12.74 0.35 13.61
C VAL A 209 13.66 0.22 14.83
N GLN A 210 14.85 0.83 14.81
CA GLN A 210 15.80 0.82 15.92
C GLN A 210 15.38 1.73 17.10
N ARG A 211 14.42 2.64 16.89
CA ARG A 211 13.87 3.45 17.98
C ARG A 211 12.78 2.63 18.69
N PRO A 212 13.00 2.16 19.95
CA PRO A 212 11.92 1.53 20.69
C PRO A 212 10.77 2.53 20.78
N ARG A 213 9.55 2.09 20.44
CA ARG A 213 8.36 2.88 20.69
C ARG A 213 8.41 3.31 22.16
N ALA A 214 8.41 4.62 22.40
CA ALA A 214 8.34 5.15 23.74
C ALA A 214 7.15 4.46 24.44
N ALA A 215 7.43 3.70 25.48
CA ALA A 215 6.37 3.08 26.28
C ALA A 215 5.43 4.21 26.71
N PRO A 216 4.09 4.01 26.68
CA PRO A 216 3.16 5.02 27.11
C PRO A 216 3.56 5.45 28.52
N THR A 217 3.82 6.74 28.68
CA THR A 217 4.24 7.30 29.98
C THR A 217 3.22 6.94 31.05
N LEU A 218 3.69 6.76 32.29
CA LEU A 218 2.82 6.40 33.43
C LEU A 218 1.58 7.34 33.51
N LEU A 219 1.73 8.60 33.14
CA LEU A 219 0.65 9.59 33.00
C LEU A 219 -0.38 9.26 31.91
N GLY A 220 0.04 8.64 30.79
CA GLY A 220 -0.86 8.19 29.73
C GLY A 220 -1.71 6.99 30.16
N ARG A 221 -1.14 6.10 30.97
CA ARG A 221 -1.88 4.95 31.54
C ARG A 221 -2.90 5.40 32.63
N LEU A 222 -2.57 6.41 33.43
CA LEU A 222 -3.47 6.96 34.44
C LEU A 222 -4.66 7.72 33.81
N ARG A 223 -4.45 8.45 32.72
CA ARG A 223 -5.57 9.12 32.00
C ARG A 223 -6.52 8.15 31.32
N ALA A 224 -6.03 7.01 30.80
CA ALA A 224 -6.88 5.98 30.22
C ALA A 224 -7.68 5.18 31.27
N ALA A 225 -7.20 5.13 32.51
CA ALA A 225 -7.88 4.43 33.61
C ALA A 225 -8.91 5.32 34.38
N LEU A 226 -8.84 6.65 34.22
CA LEU A 226 -9.71 7.61 34.94
C LEU A 226 -10.77 8.25 34.02
N GLY A 227 -10.84 7.87 32.75
CA GLY A 227 -11.76 8.41 31.75
C GLY A 227 -12.78 7.38 31.22
N GLY A 228 -13.18 6.40 32.04
CA GLY A 228 -14.26 5.46 31.79
C GLY A 228 -15.48 5.77 32.65
#